data_d395b298a5bfc2623287e404a4f8ea03
#
_entry.id   d395b298a5bfc2623287e404a4f8ea03
#
_cell.length_a   1.000
_cell.length_b   1.000
_cell.length_c   1.000
_cell.angle_alpha   90.00
_cell.angle_beta   90.00
_cell.angle_gamma   90.00
#
_symmetry.space_group_name_H-M   'P 1'
#
loop_
_entity.id
_entity.type
_entity.pdbx_description
1 polymer ?
#
loop_
_entity_poly.entity_id
_entity_poly.type
_entity_poly.pdbx_seq_one_letter_code
_entity_poly.pdbx_strand_id
1 'polypeptide(L)'
;MVFFSDNIEIYNKRKLVPFGEYTPWYDYLFELAEALNIPLSNLSHGSDDQKDIYFKDIKIIPVICFESTFSNLVNSDNTRELMINISNDSWFGNTLAPHQHLQISQIRAIEFNRFILRATNTGISAVINNNGKVIKYIPNNTEGTITGKIPIIESRSIYSQYGDIGILMLLFFTLITIVISGFYKKHE
;
A
#
# COMPACT_ATOMS: atom_id res chain seq x y z
N MET A 1 -1.76 13.76 -2.16
CA MET A 1 -2.88 13.83 -1.18
C MET A 1 -2.74 15.12 -0.40
N VAL A 2 -3.82 15.85 -0.20
CA VAL A 2 -3.79 17.12 0.54
C VAL A 2 -4.68 16.93 1.77
N PHE A 3 -4.14 17.31 2.93
CA PHE A 3 -4.84 17.29 4.21
C PHE A 3 -5.11 18.71 4.65
N PHE A 4 -6.38 18.99 4.98
CA PHE A 4 -6.82 20.26 5.49
C PHE A 4 -7.11 20.09 6.99
N SER A 5 -6.19 20.57 7.82
CA SER A 5 -6.34 20.68 9.28
C SER A 5 -6.10 22.14 9.67
N ASP A 6 -5.46 22.40 10.78
CA ASP A 6 -5.02 23.74 11.16
C ASP A 6 -3.96 24.29 10.18
N ASN A 7 -3.24 23.39 9.52
CA ASN A 7 -2.30 23.68 8.43
C ASN A 7 -2.62 22.82 7.21
N ILE A 8 -2.22 23.26 6.03
CA ILE A 8 -2.29 22.44 4.82
C ILE A 8 -1.06 21.55 4.76
N GLU A 9 -1.26 20.25 4.78
CA GLU A 9 -0.21 19.26 4.66
C GLU A 9 -0.36 18.48 3.36
N ILE A 10 0.77 18.23 2.68
CA ILE A 10 0.77 17.59 1.36
C ILE A 10 1.63 16.34 1.42
N TYR A 11 1.04 15.23 0.98
CA TYR A 11 1.76 13.99 0.72
C TYR A 11 1.86 13.78 -0.78
N ASN A 12 3.07 13.61 -1.28
CA ASN A 12 3.38 13.26 -2.65
C ASN A 12 3.63 11.76 -2.77
N LYS A 13 3.04 11.14 -3.78
CA LYS A 13 3.16 9.71 -4.04
C LYS A 13 4.62 9.31 -4.24
N ARG A 14 5.10 8.31 -3.50
CA ARG A 14 6.50 7.83 -3.53
C ARG A 14 6.72 6.71 -4.54
N LYS A 15 5.75 5.82 -4.71
CA LYS A 15 5.84 4.68 -5.65
C LYS A 15 4.85 4.86 -6.79
N LEU A 16 5.38 5.20 -7.94
CA LEU A 16 4.63 5.41 -9.17
C LEU A 16 4.39 4.08 -9.88
N VAL A 17 3.29 4.01 -10.64
CA VAL A 17 2.95 2.84 -11.47
C VAL A 17 3.83 2.84 -12.72
N PRO A 18 4.67 1.80 -12.94
CA PRO A 18 5.44 1.68 -14.17
C PRO A 18 4.51 1.66 -15.40
N PHE A 19 4.90 2.34 -16.46
CA PHE A 19 4.17 2.51 -17.72
C PHE A 19 2.79 3.19 -17.61
N GLY A 20 2.32 3.47 -16.40
CA GLY A 20 1.08 4.22 -16.18
C GLY A 20 1.34 5.66 -15.73
N GLU A 21 2.21 5.85 -14.76
CA GLU A 21 2.55 7.15 -14.18
C GLU A 21 3.97 7.61 -14.54
N TYR A 22 4.86 6.68 -14.80
CA TYR A 22 6.18 6.96 -15.36
C TYR A 22 6.59 5.87 -16.33
N THR A 23 7.45 6.22 -17.29
CA THR A 23 8.01 5.26 -18.23
C THR A 23 9.44 4.94 -17.85
N PRO A 24 9.76 3.68 -17.48
CA PRO A 24 11.13 3.27 -17.28
C PRO A 24 11.94 3.51 -18.57
N TRP A 25 13.18 3.95 -18.42
CA TRP A 25 14.06 4.26 -19.57
C TRP A 25 13.44 5.26 -20.56
N TYR A 26 12.76 6.28 -20.05
CA TYR A 26 12.04 7.28 -20.84
C TYR A 26 12.84 7.81 -22.03
N ASP A 27 14.09 8.21 -21.80
CA ASP A 27 14.96 8.82 -22.82
C ASP A 27 15.24 7.86 -23.99
N TYR A 28 15.30 6.55 -23.76
CA TYR A 28 15.50 5.55 -24.81
C TYR A 28 14.21 5.18 -25.56
N LEU A 29 13.07 5.28 -24.88
CA LEU A 29 11.78 4.87 -25.44
C LEU A 29 11.04 6.04 -26.11
N PHE A 30 11.46 7.27 -25.83
CA PHE A 30 10.74 8.47 -26.29
C PHE A 30 10.58 8.53 -27.80
N GLU A 31 11.68 8.40 -28.56
CA GLU A 31 11.67 8.46 -30.03
C GLU A 31 10.78 7.36 -30.63
N LEU A 32 10.85 6.15 -30.10
CA LEU A 32 10.05 5.04 -30.58
C LEU A 32 8.56 5.24 -30.25
N ALA A 33 8.26 5.72 -29.06
CA ALA A 33 6.89 5.97 -28.62
C ALA A 33 6.25 7.12 -29.43
N GLU A 34 7.02 8.18 -29.70
CA GLU A 34 6.59 9.28 -30.56
C GLU A 34 6.27 8.80 -31.98
N ALA A 35 7.13 7.96 -32.55
CA ALA A 35 6.91 7.37 -33.87
C ALA A 35 5.65 6.48 -33.93
N LEU A 36 5.28 5.84 -32.82
CA LEU A 36 4.12 4.96 -32.72
C LEU A 36 2.88 5.66 -32.14
N ASN A 37 2.93 6.98 -31.87
CA ASN A 37 1.87 7.74 -31.18
C ASN A 37 1.44 7.13 -29.83
N ILE A 38 2.38 6.57 -29.06
CA ILE A 38 2.12 6.03 -27.72
C ILE A 38 2.33 7.14 -26.70
N PRO A 39 1.29 7.50 -25.90
CA PRO A 39 1.45 8.51 -24.87
C PRO A 39 2.34 7.97 -23.72
N LEU A 40 3.46 8.62 -23.48
CA LEU A 40 4.33 8.33 -22.35
C LEU A 40 4.00 9.24 -21.16
N SER A 41 3.97 8.65 -19.96
CA SER A 41 3.87 9.40 -18.72
C SER A 41 5.24 9.58 -18.09
N ASN A 42 5.51 10.77 -17.57
CA ASN A 42 6.77 11.08 -16.89
C ASN A 42 6.51 11.93 -15.63
N LEU A 43 5.71 11.38 -14.70
CA LEU A 43 5.48 12.00 -13.40
C LEU A 43 6.71 11.81 -12.52
N SER A 44 6.93 12.77 -11.63
CA SER A 44 7.99 12.70 -10.63
C SER A 44 7.44 12.11 -9.33
N HIS A 45 8.18 11.19 -8.72
CA HIS A 45 7.84 10.65 -7.40
C HIS A 45 8.13 11.67 -6.30
N GLY A 46 7.41 11.57 -5.18
CA GLY A 46 7.69 12.32 -3.97
C GLY A 46 8.97 11.84 -3.29
N SER A 47 9.53 12.70 -2.42
CA SER A 47 10.67 12.33 -1.57
C SER A 47 10.29 11.15 -0.67
N ASP A 48 11.27 10.29 -0.35
CA ASP A 48 11.09 9.25 0.67
C ASP A 48 11.04 9.87 2.08
N ASP A 49 11.64 11.05 2.25
CA ASP A 49 11.75 11.77 3.52
C ASP A 49 10.71 12.89 3.61
N GLN A 50 9.43 12.51 3.62
CA GLN A 50 8.32 13.44 3.80
C GLN A 50 7.94 13.55 5.28
N LYS A 51 7.50 14.74 5.67
CA LYS A 51 7.04 14.98 7.05
C LYS A 51 5.85 14.09 7.40
N ASP A 52 5.82 13.65 8.65
CA ASP A 52 4.65 12.99 9.22
C ASP A 52 3.44 13.92 9.22
N ILE A 53 2.29 13.36 8.90
CA ILE A 53 1.03 14.06 8.85
C ILE A 53 0.22 13.69 10.08
N TYR A 54 -0.33 14.70 10.75
CA TYR A 54 -1.12 14.50 11.94
C TYR A 54 -2.52 15.11 11.81
N PHE A 55 -3.51 14.39 12.26
CA PHE A 55 -4.84 14.91 12.53
C PHE A 55 -5.05 14.88 14.04
N LYS A 56 -4.95 16.06 14.68
CA LYS A 56 -4.83 16.18 16.15
C LYS A 56 -3.61 15.39 16.63
N ASP A 57 -3.82 14.38 17.49
CA ASP A 57 -2.79 13.51 18.06
C ASP A 57 -2.66 12.16 17.36
N ILE A 58 -3.34 11.99 16.21
CA ILE A 58 -3.34 10.75 15.43
C ILE A 58 -2.42 10.95 14.23
N LYS A 59 -1.38 10.12 14.12
CA LYS A 59 -0.53 10.07 12.92
C LYS A 59 -1.33 9.48 11.77
N ILE A 60 -1.35 10.16 10.65
CA ILE A 60 -1.95 9.66 9.42
C ILE A 60 -0.87 9.00 8.58
N ILE A 61 -1.14 7.77 8.17
CA ILE A 61 -0.31 7.04 7.21
C ILE A 61 -0.99 7.16 5.84
N PRO A 62 -0.53 8.08 4.98
CA PRO A 62 -1.10 8.26 3.66
C PRO A 62 -0.60 7.18 2.72
N VAL A 63 -1.51 6.62 1.91
CA VAL A 63 -1.22 5.60 0.90
C VAL A 63 -1.99 5.95 -0.37
N ILE A 64 -1.30 6.15 -1.48
CA ILE A 64 -1.94 6.50 -2.75
C ILE A 64 -1.88 5.32 -3.72
N CYS A 65 -3.05 4.71 -3.99
CA CYS A 65 -3.25 3.69 -5.04
C CYS A 65 -2.25 2.53 -4.92
N PHE A 66 -1.39 2.38 -5.92
CA PHE A 66 -0.36 1.34 -6.06
C PHE A 66 0.56 1.22 -4.84
N GLU A 67 0.74 2.26 -4.06
CA GLU A 67 1.55 2.24 -2.85
C GLU A 67 1.07 1.21 -1.82
N SER A 68 -0.21 0.87 -1.81
CA SER A 68 -0.75 -0.17 -0.94
C SER A 68 -0.14 -1.56 -1.17
N THR A 69 0.48 -1.79 -2.33
CA THR A 69 1.19 -3.05 -2.62
C THR A 69 2.52 -3.19 -1.89
N PHE A 70 3.08 -2.09 -1.40
CA PHE A 70 4.39 -2.06 -0.76
C PHE A 70 4.25 -1.96 0.77
N SER A 71 4.52 -3.05 1.47
CA SER A 71 4.49 -3.07 2.94
C SER A 71 5.55 -2.16 3.57
N ASN A 72 6.71 -2.04 2.94
CA ASN A 72 7.84 -1.25 3.43
C ASN A 72 7.65 0.27 3.35
N LEU A 73 6.59 0.75 2.68
CA LEU A 73 6.23 2.18 2.68
C LEU A 73 5.51 2.61 3.95
N VAL A 74 4.95 1.65 4.67
CA VAL A 74 4.24 1.91 5.92
C VAL A 74 5.23 1.76 7.06
N ASN A 75 5.88 2.86 7.43
CA ASN A 75 6.69 2.89 8.63
C ASN A 75 5.79 3.18 9.84
N SER A 76 5.38 2.12 10.53
CA SER A 76 4.57 2.21 11.74
C SER A 76 5.48 2.25 12.95
N ASP A 77 5.98 3.43 13.27
CA ASP A 77 6.85 3.67 14.44
C ASP A 77 6.08 4.22 15.65
N ASN A 78 4.85 4.65 15.44
CA ASN A 78 4.00 5.26 16.46
C ASN A 78 2.86 4.32 16.89
N THR A 79 2.28 4.60 18.04
CA THR A 79 1.19 3.82 18.61
C THR A 79 -0.20 4.30 18.16
N ARG A 80 -0.36 5.58 17.85
CA ARG A 80 -1.66 6.20 17.52
C ARG A 80 -1.73 6.54 16.03
N GLU A 81 -2.08 5.56 15.23
CA GLU A 81 -2.02 5.69 13.77
C GLU A 81 -3.33 5.29 13.09
N LEU A 82 -3.61 5.95 11.98
CA LEU A 82 -4.71 5.66 11.07
C LEU A 82 -4.21 5.66 9.64
N MET A 83 -4.47 4.61 8.89
CA MET A 83 -4.11 4.56 7.48
C MET A 83 -5.23 5.15 6.62
N ILE A 84 -4.89 6.07 5.72
CA ILE A 84 -5.81 6.62 4.72
C ILE A 84 -5.30 6.25 3.34
N ASN A 85 -6.09 5.44 2.64
CA ASN A 85 -5.80 5.02 1.27
C ASN A 85 -6.75 5.72 0.31
N ILE A 86 -6.20 6.49 -0.63
CA ILE A 86 -6.96 7.01 -1.77
C ILE A 86 -6.49 6.34 -3.06
N SER A 87 -7.41 6.03 -3.96
CA SER A 87 -7.07 5.33 -5.20
C SER A 87 -7.91 5.76 -6.38
N ASN A 88 -7.28 5.81 -7.54
CA ASN A 88 -7.96 5.88 -8.80
C ASN A 88 -7.99 4.49 -9.43
N ASP A 89 -9.10 3.79 -9.27
CA ASP A 89 -9.28 2.44 -9.78
C ASP A 89 -9.93 2.40 -11.19
N SER A 90 -10.11 3.56 -11.84
CA SER A 90 -10.73 3.63 -13.19
C SER A 90 -9.93 2.90 -14.28
N TRP A 91 -8.63 2.73 -14.07
CA TRP A 91 -7.74 1.96 -14.95
C TRP A 91 -8.15 0.50 -15.10
N PHE A 92 -8.82 -0.05 -14.10
CA PHE A 92 -9.13 -1.47 -14.02
C PHE A 92 -10.42 -1.84 -14.75
N GLY A 93 -11.27 -0.86 -15.09
CA GLY A 93 -12.56 -1.11 -15.70
C GLY A 93 -13.40 -2.13 -14.91
N ASN A 94 -14.13 -2.96 -15.63
CA ASN A 94 -15.04 -3.96 -15.06
C ASN A 94 -14.34 -5.33 -14.87
N THR A 95 -13.22 -5.35 -14.15
CA THR A 95 -12.41 -6.55 -13.91
C THR A 95 -12.42 -6.93 -12.42
N LEU A 96 -11.67 -7.98 -12.05
CA LEU A 96 -11.46 -8.37 -10.65
C LEU A 96 -10.46 -7.48 -9.91
N ALA A 97 -9.73 -6.62 -10.62
CA ALA A 97 -8.63 -5.84 -10.03
C ALA A 97 -9.08 -4.89 -8.90
N PRO A 98 -10.24 -4.21 -8.93
CA PRO A 98 -10.72 -3.43 -7.78
C PRO A 98 -10.90 -4.28 -6.51
N HIS A 99 -11.36 -5.53 -6.65
CA HIS A 99 -11.50 -6.47 -5.53
C HIS A 99 -10.14 -6.90 -4.99
N GLN A 100 -9.18 -7.22 -5.87
CA GLN A 100 -7.80 -7.57 -5.47
C GLN A 100 -7.12 -6.38 -4.78
N HIS A 101 -7.35 -5.16 -5.26
CA HIS A 101 -6.81 -3.95 -4.65
C HIS A 101 -7.42 -3.70 -3.25
N LEU A 102 -8.69 -4.01 -3.05
CA LEU A 102 -9.31 -4.02 -1.72
C LEU A 102 -8.66 -5.08 -0.82
N GLN A 103 -8.45 -6.30 -1.31
CA GLN A 103 -7.80 -7.38 -0.55
C GLN A 103 -6.38 -6.99 -0.11
N ILE A 104 -5.61 -6.32 -0.95
CA ILE A 104 -4.30 -5.77 -0.56
C ILE A 104 -4.46 -4.83 0.64
N SER A 105 -5.43 -3.92 0.60
CA SER A 105 -5.70 -3.02 1.73
C SER A 105 -6.10 -3.78 3.00
N GLN A 106 -6.86 -4.89 2.88
CA GLN A 106 -7.22 -5.75 4.01
C GLN A 106 -5.97 -6.41 4.63
N ILE A 107 -5.03 -6.88 3.79
CA ILE A 107 -3.75 -7.43 4.25
C ILE A 107 -2.94 -6.35 4.99
N ARG A 108 -2.84 -5.14 4.43
CA ARG A 108 -2.16 -4.01 5.10
C ARG A 108 -2.75 -3.73 6.48
N ALA A 109 -4.09 -3.75 6.61
CA ALA A 109 -4.75 -3.54 7.90
C ALA A 109 -4.32 -4.57 8.97
N ILE A 110 -4.17 -5.84 8.57
CA ILE A 110 -3.70 -6.93 9.45
C ILE A 110 -2.22 -6.75 9.80
N GLU A 111 -1.38 -6.55 8.79
CA GLU A 111 0.07 -6.43 8.94
C GLU A 111 0.46 -5.31 9.89
N PHE A 112 -0.22 -4.18 9.81
CA PHE A 112 0.09 -3.03 10.65
C PHE A 112 -0.79 -2.91 11.89
N ASN A 113 -1.80 -3.79 12.05
CA ASN A 113 -2.79 -3.74 13.12
C ASN A 113 -3.46 -2.36 13.20
N ARG A 114 -3.87 -1.81 12.05
CA ARG A 114 -4.46 -0.47 11.92
C ARG A 114 -5.77 -0.51 11.16
N PHE A 115 -6.66 0.42 11.51
CA PHE A 115 -7.82 0.71 10.66
C PHE A 115 -7.37 1.39 9.38
N ILE A 116 -8.05 1.09 8.27
CA ILE A 116 -7.86 1.74 6.99
C ILE A 116 -9.16 2.40 6.55
N LEU A 117 -9.07 3.68 6.22
CA LEU A 117 -10.09 4.42 5.50
C LEU A 117 -9.68 4.45 4.03
N ARG A 118 -10.40 3.70 3.21
CA ARG A 118 -10.16 3.63 1.77
C ARG A 118 -11.23 4.41 1.02
N ALA A 119 -10.80 5.37 0.19
CA ALA A 119 -11.64 6.13 -0.72
C ALA A 119 -11.16 5.93 -2.16
N THR A 120 -12.06 5.57 -3.04
CA THR A 120 -11.78 5.36 -4.47
C THR A 120 -12.80 6.10 -5.32
N ASN A 121 -12.44 6.46 -6.55
CA ASN A 121 -13.36 7.09 -7.49
C ASN A 121 -14.35 6.08 -8.09
N THR A 122 -13.87 5.00 -8.70
CA THR A 122 -14.71 3.96 -9.33
C THR A 122 -14.59 2.60 -8.66
N GLY A 123 -13.57 2.39 -7.83
CA GLY A 123 -13.36 1.15 -7.10
C GLY A 123 -14.20 1.04 -5.83
N ILE A 124 -13.85 0.12 -4.96
CA ILE A 124 -14.57 -0.13 -3.71
C ILE A 124 -14.01 0.77 -2.61
N SER A 125 -14.82 1.72 -2.15
CA SER A 125 -14.52 2.52 -0.96
C SER A 125 -14.93 1.76 0.28
N ALA A 126 -14.10 1.77 1.33
CA ALA A 126 -14.33 0.92 2.50
C ALA A 126 -13.72 1.46 3.79
N VAL A 127 -14.34 1.07 4.90
CA VAL A 127 -13.72 1.10 6.23
C VAL A 127 -13.31 -0.33 6.59
N ILE A 128 -12.02 -0.53 6.81
CA ILE A 128 -11.42 -1.84 7.09
C ILE A 128 -10.86 -1.80 8.51
N ASN A 129 -11.19 -2.80 9.33
CA ASN A 129 -10.65 -2.87 10.69
C ASN A 129 -9.23 -3.48 10.70
N ASN A 130 -8.59 -3.43 11.85
CA ASN A 130 -7.25 -3.96 12.08
C ASN A 130 -7.10 -5.49 11.88
N ASN A 131 -8.22 -6.22 11.80
CA ASN A 131 -8.24 -7.66 11.47
C ASN A 131 -8.52 -7.90 9.97
N GLY A 132 -8.46 -6.87 9.14
CA GLY A 132 -8.69 -6.96 7.70
C GLY A 132 -10.17 -7.12 7.31
N LYS A 133 -11.10 -7.04 8.25
CA LYS A 133 -12.54 -7.16 7.95
C LYS A 133 -13.08 -5.83 7.43
N VAL A 134 -13.75 -5.87 6.30
CA VAL A 134 -14.53 -4.73 5.78
C VAL A 134 -15.76 -4.53 6.66
N ILE A 135 -15.85 -3.39 7.35
CA ILE A 135 -16.94 -3.04 8.26
C ILE A 135 -18.09 -2.36 7.50
N LYS A 136 -17.73 -1.44 6.61
CA LYS A 136 -18.64 -0.71 5.74
C LYS A 136 -17.98 -0.54 4.37
N TYR A 137 -18.76 -0.54 3.33
CA TYR A 137 -18.24 -0.30 1.98
C TYR A 137 -19.27 0.35 1.08
N ILE A 138 -18.79 0.95 0.01
CA ILE A 138 -19.55 1.40 -1.16
C ILE A 138 -19.07 0.53 -2.32
N PRO A 139 -19.96 -0.13 -3.05
CA PRO A 139 -19.60 -0.95 -4.20
C PRO A 139 -18.86 -0.14 -5.28
N ASN A 140 -18.16 -0.83 -6.15
CA ASN A 140 -17.56 -0.21 -7.34
C ASN A 140 -18.63 0.46 -8.21
N ASN A 141 -18.26 1.53 -8.89
CA ASN A 141 -19.12 2.35 -9.75
C ASN A 141 -20.37 2.90 -9.05
N THR A 142 -20.32 3.10 -7.73
CA THR A 142 -21.42 3.66 -6.94
C THR A 142 -20.91 4.89 -6.18
N GLU A 143 -21.67 5.98 -6.28
CA GLU A 143 -21.42 7.19 -5.50
C GLU A 143 -22.02 7.05 -4.10
N GLY A 144 -21.31 7.59 -3.10
CA GLY A 144 -21.82 7.56 -1.73
C GLY A 144 -20.84 8.08 -0.70
N THR A 145 -21.28 8.11 0.55
CA THR A 145 -20.47 8.48 1.70
C THR A 145 -20.54 7.41 2.78
N ILE A 146 -19.43 7.20 3.48
CA ILE A 146 -19.37 6.31 4.63
C ILE A 146 -19.01 7.15 5.84
N THR A 147 -19.84 7.07 6.86
CA THR A 147 -19.56 7.65 8.17
C THR A 147 -19.53 6.58 9.24
N GLY A 148 -18.70 6.78 10.26
CA GLY A 148 -18.60 5.85 11.37
C GLY A 148 -17.61 6.31 12.42
N LYS A 149 -17.70 5.68 13.60
CA LYS A 149 -16.69 5.81 14.66
C LYS A 149 -15.72 4.65 14.52
N ILE A 150 -14.44 4.94 14.54
CA ILE A 150 -13.37 3.94 14.53
C ILE A 150 -12.51 4.11 15.79
N PRO A 151 -12.12 3.02 16.45
CA PRO A 151 -11.15 3.11 17.53
C PRO A 151 -9.74 3.31 16.96
N ILE A 152 -8.91 4.05 17.66
CA ILE A 152 -7.49 4.11 17.38
C ILE A 152 -6.80 2.97 18.12
N ILE A 153 -6.10 2.13 17.38
CA ILE A 153 -5.39 0.97 17.92
C ILE A 153 -3.97 1.41 18.29
N GLU A 154 -3.62 1.22 19.56
CA GLU A 154 -2.31 1.64 20.09
C GLU A 154 -1.27 0.49 20.10
N SER A 155 -1.72 -0.77 19.95
CA SER A 155 -0.80 -1.92 19.89
C SER A 155 -0.20 -2.08 18.50
N ARG A 156 1.02 -2.59 18.44
CA ARG A 156 1.73 -2.91 17.19
C ARG A 156 1.62 -4.40 16.89
N SER A 157 1.55 -4.77 15.62
CA SER A 157 1.67 -6.17 15.21
C SER A 157 3.13 -6.64 15.24
N ILE A 158 3.34 -7.94 15.25
CA ILE A 158 4.67 -8.53 15.10
C ILE A 158 5.25 -8.14 13.72
N TYR A 159 4.41 -8.19 12.68
CA TYR A 159 4.84 -7.83 11.35
C TYR A 159 5.28 -6.36 11.23
N SER A 160 4.56 -5.43 11.85
CA SER A 160 4.95 -4.01 11.85
C SER A 160 6.27 -3.73 12.57
N GLN A 161 6.72 -4.65 13.44
CA GLN A 161 7.98 -4.51 14.17
C GLN A 161 9.15 -5.17 13.46
N TYR A 162 8.94 -6.33 12.86
CA TYR A 162 10.01 -7.19 12.34
C TYR A 162 9.92 -7.41 10.81
N GLY A 163 8.81 -7.01 10.18
CA GLY A 163 8.59 -7.23 8.75
C GLY A 163 8.75 -8.70 8.35
N ASP A 164 9.46 -8.93 7.27
CA ASP A 164 9.68 -10.25 6.70
C ASP A 164 10.83 -11.04 7.37
N ILE A 165 11.51 -10.47 8.37
CA ILE A 165 12.69 -11.11 9.00
C ILE A 165 12.37 -12.51 9.51
N GLY A 166 11.21 -12.71 10.14
CA GLY A 166 10.82 -14.01 10.69
C GLY A 166 10.73 -15.11 9.63
N ILE A 167 10.08 -14.82 8.51
CA ILE A 167 9.96 -15.79 7.40
C ILE A 167 11.29 -16.02 6.70
N LEU A 168 12.12 -14.98 6.52
CA LEU A 168 13.43 -15.11 5.93
C LEU A 168 14.36 -15.99 6.79
N MET A 169 14.32 -15.84 8.11
CA MET A 169 15.05 -16.72 9.02
C MET A 169 14.57 -18.17 8.92
N LEU A 170 13.26 -18.40 8.89
CA LEU A 170 12.71 -19.75 8.73
C LEU A 170 13.19 -20.38 7.42
N LEU A 171 13.12 -19.66 6.31
CA LEU A 171 13.59 -20.13 5.01
C LEU A 171 15.11 -20.43 5.03
N PHE A 172 15.89 -19.59 5.66
CA PHE A 172 17.34 -19.77 5.80
C PHE A 172 17.68 -21.06 6.56
N PHE A 173 17.06 -21.29 7.73
CA PHE A 173 17.27 -22.50 8.50
C PHE A 173 16.78 -23.76 7.78
N THR A 174 15.65 -23.67 7.07
CA THR A 174 15.14 -24.77 6.26
C THR A 174 16.15 -25.14 5.15
N LEU A 175 16.69 -24.14 4.47
CA LEU A 175 17.70 -24.36 3.43
C LEU A 175 18.96 -25.04 4.00
N ILE A 176 19.45 -24.58 5.15
CA ILE A 176 20.59 -25.19 5.82
C ILE A 176 20.33 -26.67 6.13
N THR A 177 19.17 -26.99 6.70
CA THR A 177 18.84 -28.40 7.02
C THR A 177 18.78 -29.28 5.79
N ILE A 178 18.23 -28.79 4.67
CA ILE A 178 18.20 -29.50 3.39
C ILE A 178 19.63 -29.77 2.88
N VAL A 179 20.48 -28.76 2.89
CA VAL A 179 21.87 -28.88 2.43
C VAL A 179 22.64 -29.89 3.27
N ILE A 180 22.54 -29.80 4.60
CA ILE A 180 23.21 -30.72 5.52
C ILE A 180 22.71 -32.16 5.30
N SER A 181 21.41 -32.37 5.20
CA SER A 181 20.85 -33.71 4.96
C SER A 181 21.27 -34.31 3.60
N GLY A 182 21.39 -33.45 2.57
CA GLY A 182 21.90 -33.86 1.26
C GLY A 182 23.37 -34.31 1.30
N PHE A 183 24.20 -33.65 2.09
CA PHE A 183 25.59 -34.06 2.29
C PHE A 183 25.69 -35.40 3.01
N TYR A 184 24.92 -35.65 4.05
CA TYR A 184 24.91 -36.93 4.76
C TYR A 184 24.48 -38.10 3.86
N LYS A 185 23.45 -37.90 3.04
CA LYS A 185 22.93 -38.94 2.14
C LYS A 185 23.86 -39.31 0.97
N LYS A 186 24.87 -38.47 0.67
CA LYS A 186 25.84 -38.69 -0.41
C LYS A 186 27.05 -39.48 0.08
N HIS A 187 27.24 -39.63 1.37
CA HIS A 187 28.37 -40.30 2.02
C HIS A 187 28.02 -41.61 2.69
N GLU A 188 26.73 -42.05 2.59
CA GLU A 188 26.28 -43.43 2.80
C GLU A 188 26.19 -44.16 1.47
#